data_0f8962b103da7eb208f0b17a52f77414
#
_entry.id   0f8962b103da7eb208f0b17a52f77414
#
_cell.length_a   1.000
_cell.length_b   1.000
_cell.length_c   1.000
_cell.angle_alpha   90.00
_cell.angle_beta   90.00
_cell.angle_gamma   90.00
#
_symmetry.space_group_name_H-M   'P 1'
#
loop_
_entity.id
_entity.type
_entity.pdbx_description
1 polymer ?
#
loop_
_entity_poly.entity_id
_entity_poly.type
_entity_poly.pdbx_seq_one_letter_code
_entity_poly.pdbx_strand_id
1 'polypeptide(L)'
;MPVSELYTLDLILFSLYFCNDHIQQKLMGIFINILVLKKIFMVIIFLCVSVICSAPVIDFRLKLGQLRLFSAEVEKRYHDSEFTRFINNLGYRESGNNWVSVNKIGCFGEWQFAESTLKYLGFRKITLKSFRKNPFIFPRELQAEALKSLIRVNLIYLKDYEHYKGETIKGILITKSGMIAASHLGGAGSLKKFLDSGGRVNKKDVFGTSVSDYLKKFSSYELD
;
A
#
# COMPACT_ATOMS: atom_id res chain seq x y z
N MET A 1 -41.36 -11.31 -4.67
CA MET A 1 -42.02 -12.63 -4.81
C MET A 1 -42.48 -12.77 -6.24
N PRO A 2 -42.12 -13.81 -6.95
CA PRO A 2 -42.60 -14.03 -8.30
C PRO A 2 -44.11 -14.35 -8.29
N VAL A 3 -44.83 -13.83 -9.28
CA VAL A 3 -46.30 -13.92 -9.42
C VAL A 3 -46.81 -15.37 -9.42
N SER A 4 -45.94 -16.35 -9.73
CA SER A 4 -46.25 -17.80 -9.71
C SER A 4 -46.54 -18.36 -8.30
N GLU A 5 -46.03 -17.74 -7.22
CA GLU A 5 -46.33 -18.21 -5.87
C GLU A 5 -47.69 -17.77 -5.32
N LEU A 6 -48.24 -16.68 -5.83
CA LEU A 6 -49.60 -16.24 -5.46
C LEU A 6 -50.70 -17.20 -5.97
N TYR A 7 -50.56 -17.69 -7.20
CA TYR A 7 -51.58 -18.61 -7.79
C TYR A 7 -51.59 -19.98 -7.13
N THR A 8 -50.49 -20.46 -6.59
CA THR A 8 -50.41 -21.73 -5.85
C THR A 8 -51.08 -21.65 -4.48
N LEU A 9 -51.02 -20.46 -3.79
CA LEU A 9 -51.72 -20.26 -2.53
C LEU A 9 -53.23 -20.26 -2.69
N ASP A 10 -53.76 -19.60 -3.73
CA ASP A 10 -55.20 -19.52 -4.00
C ASP A 10 -55.81 -20.89 -4.38
N LEU A 11 -55.09 -21.72 -5.11
CA LEU A 11 -55.51 -23.08 -5.46
C LEU A 11 -55.54 -24.01 -4.22
N ILE A 12 -54.61 -23.85 -3.29
CA ILE A 12 -54.58 -24.67 -2.06
C ILE A 12 -55.71 -24.22 -1.12
N LEU A 13 -55.97 -22.91 -1.01
CA LEU A 13 -57.08 -22.37 -0.20
C LEU A 13 -58.42 -22.80 -0.78
N PHE A 14 -58.58 -22.86 -2.10
CA PHE A 14 -59.82 -23.30 -2.76
C PHE A 14 -60.07 -24.81 -2.55
N SER A 15 -59.04 -25.65 -2.54
CA SER A 15 -59.19 -27.10 -2.30
C SER A 15 -59.52 -27.42 -0.82
N LEU A 16 -59.08 -26.56 0.11
CA LEU A 16 -59.39 -26.71 1.53
C LEU A 16 -60.86 -26.35 1.89
N TYR A 17 -61.52 -25.56 1.04
CA TYR A 17 -62.92 -25.15 1.27
C TYR A 17 -63.93 -26.29 1.08
N PHE A 18 -63.58 -27.38 0.39
CA PHE A 18 -64.44 -28.53 0.12
C PHE A 18 -64.16 -29.77 0.97
N CYS A 19 -63.34 -29.68 1.98
CA CYS A 19 -62.99 -30.82 2.82
C CYS A 19 -63.70 -30.79 4.18
N ASN A 20 -64.02 -32.00 4.75
CA ASN A 20 -64.67 -32.18 6.03
C ASN A 20 -63.98 -31.38 7.17
N ASP A 21 -64.75 -30.67 7.99
CA ASP A 21 -64.29 -29.69 9.03
C ASP A 21 -63.11 -30.18 9.89
N HIS A 22 -63.08 -31.45 10.24
CA HIS A 22 -62.02 -32.00 11.07
C HIS A 22 -60.69 -32.12 10.32
N ILE A 23 -60.74 -32.41 9.01
CA ILE A 23 -59.56 -32.51 8.17
C ILE A 23 -59.06 -31.11 7.82
N GLN A 24 -59.93 -30.15 7.62
CA GLN A 24 -59.58 -28.72 7.41
C GLN A 24 -58.82 -28.14 8.58
N GLN A 25 -59.29 -28.36 9.81
CA GLN A 25 -58.60 -27.84 11.00
C GLN A 25 -57.18 -28.44 11.17
N LYS A 26 -57.02 -29.74 10.87
CA LYS A 26 -55.75 -30.43 10.94
C LYS A 26 -54.78 -29.97 9.84
N LEU A 27 -55.25 -29.79 8.63
CA LEU A 27 -54.47 -29.28 7.50
C LEU A 27 -54.08 -27.80 7.71
N MET A 28 -55.01 -27.00 8.22
CA MET A 28 -54.74 -25.60 8.57
C MET A 28 -53.67 -25.47 9.67
N GLY A 29 -53.72 -26.33 10.71
CA GLY A 29 -52.69 -26.38 11.74
C GLY A 29 -51.29 -26.75 11.18
N ILE A 30 -51.24 -27.74 10.26
CA ILE A 30 -49.99 -28.11 9.59
C ILE A 30 -49.46 -26.95 8.70
N PHE A 31 -50.37 -26.28 7.98
CA PHE A 31 -50.01 -25.15 7.12
C PHE A 31 -49.48 -23.96 7.91
N ILE A 32 -50.11 -23.60 9.05
CA ILE A 32 -49.66 -22.56 9.95
C ILE A 32 -48.27 -22.92 10.53
N ASN A 33 -48.05 -24.17 10.95
CA ASN A 33 -46.76 -24.61 11.45
C ASN A 33 -45.65 -24.53 10.39
N ILE A 34 -45.95 -24.89 9.13
CA ILE A 34 -45.00 -24.74 8.00
C ILE A 34 -44.67 -23.24 7.74
N LEU A 35 -45.67 -22.38 7.80
CA LEU A 35 -45.48 -20.92 7.65
C LEU A 35 -44.64 -20.33 8.77
N VAL A 36 -44.87 -20.75 10.01
CA VAL A 36 -44.07 -20.32 11.18
C VAL A 36 -42.66 -20.82 11.05
N LEU A 37 -42.44 -22.09 10.70
CA LEU A 37 -41.11 -22.66 10.44
C LEU A 37 -40.37 -21.94 9.32
N LYS A 38 -41.04 -21.60 8.21
CA LYS A 38 -40.43 -20.78 7.14
C LYS A 38 -40.03 -19.39 7.62
N LYS A 39 -40.86 -18.72 8.43
CA LYS A 39 -40.51 -17.42 9.01
C LYS A 39 -39.33 -17.51 9.96
N ILE A 40 -39.27 -18.52 10.84
CA ILE A 40 -38.14 -18.78 11.75
C ILE A 40 -36.88 -19.04 10.94
N PHE A 41 -36.94 -19.86 9.91
CA PHE A 41 -35.79 -20.17 9.03
C PHE A 41 -35.28 -18.94 8.32
N MET A 42 -36.16 -18.07 7.81
CA MET A 42 -35.76 -16.80 7.20
C MET A 42 -35.10 -15.84 8.19
N VAL A 43 -35.57 -15.79 9.45
CA VAL A 43 -34.93 -14.99 10.50
C VAL A 43 -33.56 -15.53 10.84
N ILE A 44 -33.41 -16.85 10.93
CA ILE A 44 -32.11 -17.50 11.18
C ILE A 44 -31.13 -17.21 10.02
N ILE A 45 -31.57 -17.33 8.77
CA ILE A 45 -30.73 -16.98 7.60
C ILE A 45 -30.33 -15.51 7.67
N PHE A 46 -31.27 -14.60 7.97
CA PHE A 46 -30.97 -13.17 8.07
C PHE A 46 -29.96 -12.87 9.19
N LEU A 47 -30.09 -13.51 10.34
CA LEU A 47 -29.13 -13.42 11.43
C LEU A 47 -27.75 -14.00 11.06
N CYS A 48 -27.72 -15.16 10.42
CA CYS A 48 -26.48 -15.77 9.94
C CYS A 48 -25.77 -14.87 8.89
N VAL A 49 -26.52 -14.32 7.92
CA VAL A 49 -25.98 -13.41 6.92
C VAL A 49 -25.47 -12.12 7.56
N SER A 50 -26.19 -11.56 8.55
CA SER A 50 -25.73 -10.35 9.26
C SER A 50 -24.45 -10.60 10.06
N VAL A 51 -24.30 -11.78 10.68
CA VAL A 51 -23.08 -12.16 11.41
C VAL A 51 -21.93 -12.41 10.43
N ILE A 52 -22.18 -13.10 9.30
CA ILE A 52 -21.15 -13.36 8.27
C ILE A 52 -20.71 -12.06 7.58
N CYS A 53 -21.65 -11.13 7.32
CA CYS A 53 -21.31 -9.83 6.72
C CYS A 53 -20.61 -8.88 7.70
N SER A 54 -20.85 -8.99 9.02
CA SER A 54 -20.20 -8.13 10.01
C SER A 54 -18.79 -8.61 10.40
N ALA A 55 -18.54 -9.91 10.39
CA ALA A 55 -17.23 -10.48 10.73
C ALA A 55 -16.07 -9.95 9.85
N PRO A 56 -16.16 -9.94 8.52
CA PRO A 56 -15.10 -9.38 7.68
C PRO A 56 -14.95 -7.86 7.83
N VAL A 57 -16.02 -7.14 8.15
CA VAL A 57 -15.96 -5.68 8.41
C VAL A 57 -15.25 -5.38 9.73
N ILE A 58 -15.46 -6.20 10.76
CA ILE A 58 -14.77 -6.06 12.05
C ILE A 58 -13.29 -6.38 11.88
N ASP A 59 -12.93 -7.48 11.20
CA ASP A 59 -11.53 -7.83 10.92
C ASP A 59 -10.84 -6.76 10.05
N PHE A 60 -11.52 -6.23 9.05
CA PHE A 60 -11.02 -5.14 8.22
C PHE A 60 -10.79 -3.85 9.02
N ARG A 61 -11.71 -3.49 9.95
CA ARG A 61 -11.54 -2.32 10.83
C ARG A 61 -10.40 -2.49 11.81
N LEU A 62 -10.22 -3.70 12.37
CA LEU A 62 -9.07 -4.02 13.22
C LEU A 62 -7.76 -3.95 12.46
N LYS A 63 -7.69 -4.50 11.24
CA LYS A 63 -6.53 -4.37 10.36
C LYS A 63 -6.25 -2.93 9.95
N LEU A 64 -7.28 -2.14 9.65
CA LEU A 64 -7.12 -0.70 9.39
C LEU A 64 -6.63 0.05 10.62
N GLY A 65 -7.11 -0.29 11.82
CA GLY A 65 -6.63 0.26 13.08
C GLY A 65 -5.15 -0.05 13.31
N GLN A 66 -4.75 -1.30 13.14
CA GLN A 66 -3.35 -1.74 13.23
C GLN A 66 -2.46 -1.07 12.16
N LEU A 67 -2.96 -0.91 10.93
CA LEU A 67 -2.27 -0.19 9.86
C LEU A 67 -2.10 1.30 10.20
N ARG A 68 -3.09 1.93 10.81
CA ARG A 68 -3.00 3.34 11.26
C ARG A 68 -2.03 3.50 12.43
N LEU A 69 -2.06 2.60 13.41
CA LEU A 69 -1.09 2.60 14.52
C LEU A 69 0.33 2.34 14.01
N PHE A 70 0.49 1.37 13.11
CA PHE A 70 1.76 1.10 12.44
C PHE A 70 2.23 2.30 11.60
N SER A 71 1.33 2.96 10.86
CA SER A 71 1.68 4.16 10.10
C SER A 71 2.07 5.32 11.01
N ALA A 72 1.37 5.52 12.12
CA ALA A 72 1.69 6.57 13.09
C ALA A 72 3.03 6.31 13.80
N GLU A 73 3.33 5.06 14.12
CA GLU A 73 4.63 4.67 14.71
C GLU A 73 5.77 4.80 13.71
N VAL A 74 5.54 4.38 12.45
CA VAL A 74 6.48 4.60 11.34
C VAL A 74 6.67 6.09 11.09
N GLU A 75 5.61 6.88 11.09
CA GLU A 75 5.68 8.34 10.90
C GLU A 75 6.42 9.02 12.05
N LYS A 76 6.21 8.59 13.28
CA LYS A 76 6.96 9.06 14.45
C LYS A 76 8.46 8.76 14.33
N ARG A 77 8.85 7.59 13.83
CA ARG A 77 10.26 7.24 13.54
C ARG A 77 10.84 8.06 12.39
N TYR A 78 10.03 8.40 11.38
CA TYR A 78 10.44 9.21 10.23
C TYR A 78 10.48 10.72 10.52
N HIS A 79 9.85 11.17 11.61
CA HIS A 79 10.04 12.53 12.17
C HIS A 79 11.27 12.66 13.06
N ASP A 80 12.06 11.59 13.18
CA ASP A 80 13.34 11.68 13.86
C ASP A 80 14.24 12.74 13.19
N SER A 81 14.97 13.46 14.00
CA SER A 81 15.90 14.50 13.57
C SER A 81 16.93 13.97 12.56
N GLU A 82 17.39 12.72 12.73
CA GLU A 82 18.37 12.07 11.84
C GLU A 82 17.80 11.77 10.46
N PHE A 83 16.56 11.24 10.40
CA PHE A 83 15.91 11.01 9.11
C PHE A 83 15.66 12.33 8.36
N THR A 84 15.19 13.36 9.06
CA THR A 84 14.98 14.69 8.49
C THR A 84 16.30 15.26 7.97
N ARG A 85 17.38 15.14 8.73
CA ARG A 85 18.73 15.56 8.32
C ARG A 85 19.20 14.79 7.08
N PHE A 86 18.97 13.49 7.04
CA PHE A 86 19.31 12.63 5.91
C PHE A 86 18.59 13.07 4.62
N ILE A 87 17.24 13.19 4.63
CA ILE A 87 16.48 13.53 3.43
C ILE A 87 16.78 14.95 2.93
N ASN A 88 17.04 15.92 3.84
CA ASN A 88 17.44 17.27 3.47
C ASN A 88 18.84 17.27 2.80
N ASN A 89 19.79 16.50 3.30
CA ASN A 89 21.11 16.38 2.67
C ASN A 89 21.06 15.61 1.35
N LEU A 90 20.15 14.64 1.22
CA LEU A 90 19.89 13.97 -0.05
C LEU A 90 19.31 14.96 -1.08
N GLY A 91 18.31 15.74 -0.71
CA GLY A 91 17.72 16.78 -1.56
C GLY A 91 18.74 17.87 -1.95
N TYR A 92 19.60 18.27 -1.01
CA TYR A 92 20.70 19.20 -1.30
C TYR A 92 21.68 18.62 -2.34
N ARG A 93 22.01 17.33 -2.24
CA ARG A 93 22.88 16.65 -3.22
C ARG A 93 22.24 16.56 -4.60
N GLU A 94 20.92 16.31 -4.67
CA GLU A 94 20.19 16.11 -5.92
C GLU A 94 19.89 17.42 -6.65
N SER A 95 19.47 18.47 -5.93
CA SER A 95 18.98 19.72 -6.55
C SER A 95 19.37 21.00 -5.82
N GLY A 96 20.17 20.93 -4.74
CA GLY A 96 20.34 22.07 -3.85
C GLY A 96 19.07 22.40 -3.05
N ASN A 97 18.24 21.42 -2.74
CA ASN A 97 16.92 21.55 -2.13
C ASN A 97 15.94 22.40 -2.95
N ASN A 98 16.14 22.45 -4.26
CA ASN A 98 15.23 23.17 -5.16
C ASN A 98 14.11 22.25 -5.66
N TRP A 99 12.95 22.33 -5.02
CA TRP A 99 11.80 21.49 -5.31
C TRP A 99 11.16 21.68 -6.70
N VAL A 100 11.49 22.79 -7.41
CA VAL A 100 11.05 23.05 -8.79
C VAL A 100 12.11 22.70 -9.83
N SER A 101 13.26 22.16 -9.42
CA SER A 101 14.39 21.85 -10.30
C SER A 101 14.04 20.78 -11.33
N VAL A 102 14.60 20.92 -12.55
CA VAL A 102 14.58 19.91 -13.61
C VAL A 102 15.99 19.77 -14.14
N ASN A 103 16.56 18.57 -14.17
CA ASN A 103 17.90 18.34 -14.71
C ASN A 103 17.90 18.05 -16.22
N LYS A 104 19.10 17.89 -16.78
CA LYS A 104 19.32 17.71 -18.23
C LYS A 104 18.72 16.40 -18.78
N ILE A 105 18.54 15.38 -17.94
CA ILE A 105 17.96 14.08 -18.34
C ILE A 105 16.46 13.98 -18.04
N GLY A 106 15.84 15.08 -17.55
CA GLY A 106 14.40 15.12 -17.28
C GLY A 106 13.97 14.59 -15.92
N CYS A 107 14.90 14.34 -14.98
CA CYS A 107 14.52 14.15 -13.59
C CYS A 107 14.16 15.49 -12.95
N PHE A 108 13.19 15.50 -12.03
CA PHE A 108 12.64 16.73 -11.49
C PHE A 108 12.27 16.64 -10.02
N GLY A 109 12.08 17.81 -9.42
CA GLY A 109 11.80 17.97 -7.99
C GLY A 109 13.05 18.04 -7.13
N GLU A 110 12.85 18.19 -5.81
CA GLU A 110 13.93 18.29 -4.81
C GLU A 110 14.85 17.07 -4.85
N TRP A 111 14.29 15.88 -4.98
CA TRP A 111 15.02 14.59 -5.00
C TRP A 111 15.18 14.01 -6.41
N GLN A 112 15.01 14.81 -7.45
CA GLN A 112 15.28 14.47 -8.84
C GLN A 112 14.64 13.13 -9.30
N PHE A 113 13.32 13.03 -9.17
CA PHE A 113 12.59 11.85 -9.63
C PHE A 113 12.55 11.72 -11.14
N ALA A 114 12.79 10.51 -11.63
CA ALA A 114 12.42 10.13 -12.98
C ALA A 114 10.90 9.91 -13.07
N GLU A 115 10.28 10.30 -14.19
CA GLU A 115 8.85 10.11 -14.42
C GLU A 115 8.43 8.63 -14.33
N SER A 116 9.28 7.70 -14.81
CA SER A 116 9.06 6.26 -14.69
C SER A 116 8.98 5.79 -13.24
N THR A 117 9.83 6.35 -12.36
CA THR A 117 9.81 6.07 -10.92
C THR A 117 8.51 6.55 -10.29
N LEU A 118 8.08 7.76 -10.59
CA LEU A 118 6.80 8.30 -10.08
C LEU A 118 5.61 7.47 -10.55
N LYS A 119 5.60 7.07 -11.83
CA LYS A 119 4.56 6.17 -12.38
C LYS A 119 4.53 4.82 -11.65
N TYR A 120 5.69 4.24 -11.37
CA TYR A 120 5.82 2.99 -10.61
C TYR A 120 5.28 3.14 -9.18
N LEU A 121 5.54 4.26 -8.51
CA LEU A 121 5.07 4.58 -7.17
C LEU A 121 3.57 4.95 -7.11
N GLY A 122 2.87 4.99 -8.25
CA GLY A 122 1.45 5.31 -8.32
C GLY A 122 1.12 6.77 -8.62
N PHE A 123 2.12 7.66 -8.72
CA PHE A 123 1.94 9.08 -9.06
C PHE A 123 1.78 9.31 -10.57
N ARG A 124 0.86 8.56 -11.21
CA ARG A 124 0.72 8.47 -12.69
C ARG A 124 0.37 9.77 -13.37
N LYS A 125 -0.25 10.73 -12.67
CA LYS A 125 -0.64 12.03 -13.22
C LYS A 125 0.50 13.05 -13.22
N ILE A 126 1.59 12.76 -12.52
CA ILE A 126 2.76 13.63 -12.39
C ILE A 126 3.76 13.24 -13.48
N THR A 127 3.83 14.06 -14.53
CA THR A 127 4.73 13.88 -15.66
C THR A 127 5.67 15.08 -15.76
N LEU A 128 6.82 14.91 -16.41
CA LEU A 128 7.75 16.01 -16.67
C LEU A 128 7.06 17.16 -17.42
N LYS A 129 6.17 16.84 -18.39
CA LYS A 129 5.42 17.83 -19.15
C LYS A 129 4.48 18.63 -18.25
N SER A 130 3.72 17.96 -17.38
CA SER A 130 2.79 18.63 -16.47
C SER A 130 3.53 19.43 -15.40
N PHE A 131 4.64 18.93 -14.88
CA PHE A 131 5.49 19.62 -13.91
C PHE A 131 6.11 20.91 -14.49
N ARG A 132 6.64 20.85 -15.72
CA ARG A 132 7.16 22.05 -16.41
C ARG A 132 6.10 23.13 -16.65
N LYS A 133 4.84 22.72 -16.90
CA LYS A 133 3.72 23.62 -17.06
C LYS A 133 3.28 24.26 -15.75
N ASN A 134 3.23 23.47 -14.70
CA ASN A 134 2.83 23.91 -13.36
C ASN A 134 3.51 23.02 -12.29
N PRO A 135 4.62 23.48 -11.66
CA PRO A 135 5.30 22.71 -10.62
C PRO A 135 4.42 22.39 -9.40
N PHE A 136 3.39 23.18 -9.12
CA PHE A 136 2.50 22.97 -7.98
C PHE A 136 1.63 21.70 -8.08
N ILE A 137 1.64 20.97 -9.22
CA ILE A 137 1.04 19.63 -9.30
C ILE A 137 1.83 18.61 -8.50
N PHE A 138 3.11 18.89 -8.17
CA PHE A 138 3.99 18.06 -7.37
C PHE A 138 4.72 18.93 -6.35
N PRO A 139 3.97 19.50 -5.35
CA PRO A 139 4.54 20.36 -4.33
C PRO A 139 5.50 19.58 -3.44
N ARG A 140 6.33 20.29 -2.68
CA ARG A 140 7.42 19.72 -1.87
C ARG A 140 6.94 18.59 -0.94
N GLU A 141 5.78 18.76 -0.31
CA GLU A 141 5.16 17.78 0.58
C GLU A 141 4.85 16.47 -0.15
N LEU A 142 4.28 16.57 -1.36
CA LEU A 142 4.00 15.40 -2.18
C LEU A 142 5.27 14.73 -2.72
N GLN A 143 6.32 15.51 -2.97
CA GLN A 143 7.64 14.98 -3.30
C GLN A 143 8.23 14.19 -2.13
N ALA A 144 8.09 14.68 -0.90
CA ALA A 144 8.52 13.98 0.30
C ALA A 144 7.76 12.64 0.50
N GLU A 145 6.45 12.62 0.21
CA GLU A 145 5.68 11.37 0.23
C GLU A 145 6.16 10.37 -0.84
N ALA A 146 6.48 10.85 -2.03
CA ALA A 146 7.05 10.01 -3.09
C ALA A 146 8.43 9.47 -2.68
N LEU A 147 9.28 10.28 -2.01
CA LEU A 147 10.56 9.82 -1.48
C LEU A 147 10.38 8.74 -0.41
N LYS A 148 9.51 8.95 0.56
CA LYS A 148 9.18 7.95 1.59
C LYS A 148 8.71 6.63 0.95
N SER A 149 7.87 6.73 -0.08
CA SER A 149 7.37 5.56 -0.82
C SER A 149 8.50 4.83 -1.55
N LEU A 150 9.40 5.55 -2.20
CA LEU A 150 10.57 4.97 -2.87
C LEU A 150 11.51 4.28 -1.88
N ILE A 151 11.76 4.91 -0.73
CA ILE A 151 12.59 4.32 0.34
C ILE A 151 11.96 3.00 0.82
N ARG A 152 10.65 2.98 1.10
CA ARG A 152 9.96 1.75 1.53
C ARG A 152 10.08 0.63 0.50
N VAL A 153 9.86 0.93 -0.77
CA VAL A 153 10.01 -0.04 -1.85
C VAL A 153 11.44 -0.57 -1.94
N ASN A 154 12.43 0.30 -1.89
CA ASN A 154 13.83 -0.10 -1.93
C ASN A 154 14.21 -0.96 -0.71
N LEU A 155 13.74 -0.64 0.49
CA LEU A 155 13.98 -1.45 1.70
C LEU A 155 13.35 -2.86 1.58
N ILE A 156 12.15 -2.98 0.99
CA ILE A 156 11.55 -4.30 0.72
C ILE A 156 12.45 -5.11 -0.23
N TYR A 157 12.93 -4.51 -1.30
CA TYR A 157 13.84 -5.17 -2.23
C TYR A 157 15.19 -5.52 -1.61
N LEU A 158 15.63 -4.79 -0.59
CA LEU A 158 16.92 -4.98 0.08
C LEU A 158 16.84 -5.85 1.34
N LYS A 159 15.66 -6.38 1.68
CA LYS A 159 15.46 -7.15 2.90
C LYS A 159 16.49 -8.26 3.09
N ASP A 160 16.78 -9.02 2.06
CA ASP A 160 17.76 -10.12 2.10
C ASP A 160 19.20 -9.63 2.09
N TYR A 161 19.44 -8.33 1.96
CA TYR A 161 20.74 -7.68 1.93
C TYR A 161 21.06 -6.91 3.23
N GLU A 162 20.18 -6.99 4.22
CA GLU A 162 20.41 -6.33 5.52
C GLU A 162 21.62 -6.89 6.26
N HIS A 163 22.02 -8.12 5.97
CA HIS A 163 23.21 -8.74 6.55
C HIS A 163 24.53 -8.03 6.19
N TYR A 164 24.56 -7.24 5.11
CA TYR A 164 25.72 -6.41 4.78
C TYR A 164 25.92 -5.20 5.69
N LYS A 165 24.91 -4.85 6.51
CA LYS A 165 25.06 -3.72 7.47
C LYS A 165 26.16 -4.02 8.47
N GLY A 166 27.08 -3.07 8.61
CA GLY A 166 28.27 -3.20 9.46
C GLY A 166 29.49 -3.80 8.74
N GLU A 167 29.34 -4.37 7.56
CA GLU A 167 30.45 -4.85 6.77
C GLU A 167 31.20 -3.71 6.09
N THR A 168 32.48 -3.94 5.76
CA THR A 168 33.30 -3.01 5.00
C THR A 168 33.62 -3.57 3.63
N ILE A 169 33.14 -2.88 2.58
CA ILE A 169 33.39 -3.27 1.18
C ILE A 169 34.18 -2.17 0.50
N LYS A 170 35.39 -2.49 -0.01
CA LYS A 170 36.30 -1.49 -0.63
C LYS A 170 36.60 -0.31 0.26
N GLY A 171 36.74 -0.52 1.58
CA GLY A 171 36.95 0.56 2.56
C GLY A 171 35.73 1.43 2.87
N ILE A 172 34.53 1.01 2.46
CA ILE A 172 33.27 1.71 2.72
C ILE A 172 32.47 0.89 3.72
N LEU A 173 32.15 1.50 4.88
CA LEU A 173 31.22 0.92 5.85
C LEU A 173 29.81 0.91 5.24
N ILE A 174 29.21 -0.26 5.15
CA ILE A 174 27.84 -0.41 4.66
C ILE A 174 26.87 -0.13 5.80
N THR A 175 26.10 0.94 5.66
CA THR A 175 25.09 1.36 6.63
C THR A 175 23.71 1.41 5.97
N LYS A 176 22.66 1.37 6.78
CA LYS A 176 21.28 1.48 6.29
C LYS A 176 21.07 2.77 5.50
N SER A 177 21.53 3.91 6.02
CA SER A 177 21.44 5.21 5.34
C SER A 177 22.20 5.24 4.01
N GLY A 178 23.42 4.68 3.97
CA GLY A 178 24.18 4.52 2.74
C GLY A 178 23.45 3.66 1.72
N MET A 179 22.86 2.53 2.14
CA MET A 179 22.08 1.64 1.27
C MET A 179 20.84 2.33 0.70
N ILE A 180 20.12 3.11 1.51
CA ILE A 180 18.95 3.89 1.07
C ILE A 180 19.37 4.92 0.01
N ALA A 181 20.41 5.71 0.27
CA ALA A 181 20.88 6.72 -0.65
C ALA A 181 21.42 6.13 -1.97
N ALA A 182 22.20 5.07 -1.90
CA ALA A 182 22.71 4.37 -3.08
C ALA A 182 21.59 3.76 -3.93
N SER A 183 20.52 3.28 -3.28
CA SER A 183 19.33 2.78 -3.98
C SER A 183 18.51 3.89 -4.62
N HIS A 184 18.52 5.09 -4.04
CA HIS A 184 17.91 6.27 -4.67
C HIS A 184 18.61 6.60 -5.99
N LEU A 185 19.94 6.66 -6.00
CA LEU A 185 20.74 6.96 -7.19
C LEU A 185 20.57 5.92 -8.30
N GLY A 186 20.73 4.66 -7.99
CA GLY A 186 20.89 3.59 -9.00
C GLY A 186 19.79 2.52 -8.99
N GLY A 187 18.83 2.62 -8.09
CA GLY A 187 17.86 1.56 -7.77
C GLY A 187 18.47 0.43 -6.93
N ALA A 188 17.62 -0.30 -6.20
CA ALA A 188 18.03 -1.43 -5.36
C ALA A 188 18.85 -2.48 -6.14
N GLY A 189 18.51 -2.72 -7.42
CA GLY A 189 19.24 -3.69 -8.27
C GLY A 189 20.71 -3.31 -8.53
N SER A 190 21.03 -2.03 -8.62
CA SER A 190 22.43 -1.59 -8.80
C SER A 190 23.24 -1.74 -7.50
N LEU A 191 22.60 -1.45 -6.36
CA LEU A 191 23.22 -1.68 -5.06
C LEU A 191 23.47 -3.17 -4.81
N LYS A 192 22.51 -4.06 -5.10
CA LYS A 192 22.69 -5.51 -4.99
C LYS A 192 23.92 -6.00 -5.77
N LYS A 193 24.04 -5.58 -7.04
CA LYS A 193 25.20 -5.93 -7.87
C LYS A 193 26.53 -5.44 -7.26
N PHE A 194 26.52 -4.26 -6.64
CA PHE A 194 27.71 -3.75 -5.93
C PHE A 194 28.04 -4.63 -4.74
N LEU A 195 27.07 -4.96 -3.90
CA LEU A 195 27.26 -5.79 -2.71
C LEU A 195 27.72 -7.21 -3.07
N ASP A 196 26.97 -7.90 -3.94
CA ASP A 196 27.27 -9.28 -4.40
C ASP A 196 28.65 -9.41 -5.04
N SER A 197 29.12 -8.36 -5.71
CA SER A 197 30.43 -8.37 -6.37
C SER A 197 31.58 -7.96 -5.46
N GLY A 198 31.34 -7.66 -4.17
CA GLY A 198 32.36 -7.08 -3.29
C GLY A 198 32.89 -5.73 -3.82
N GLY A 199 31.98 -4.92 -4.40
CA GLY A 199 32.29 -3.59 -4.94
C GLY A 199 33.00 -3.59 -6.30
N ARG A 200 33.10 -4.72 -7.00
CA ARG A 200 33.68 -4.79 -8.36
C ARG A 200 32.75 -4.18 -9.40
N VAL A 201 31.45 -4.42 -9.29
CA VAL A 201 30.40 -3.83 -10.15
C VAL A 201 29.90 -2.55 -9.49
N ASN A 202 30.41 -1.41 -9.91
CA ASN A 202 30.06 -0.11 -9.36
C ASN A 202 29.41 0.78 -10.43
N LYS A 203 28.07 0.71 -10.52
CA LYS A 203 27.33 1.47 -11.54
C LYS A 203 27.44 2.97 -11.27
N LYS A 204 27.63 3.74 -12.35
CA LYS A 204 27.59 5.21 -12.33
C LYS A 204 26.32 5.70 -13.02
N ASP A 205 25.82 6.85 -12.59
CA ASP A 205 24.81 7.60 -13.31
C ASP A 205 25.42 8.34 -14.53
N VAL A 206 24.58 9.08 -15.25
CA VAL A 206 25.00 9.85 -16.43
C VAL A 206 25.90 11.05 -16.07
N PHE A 207 25.99 11.43 -14.81
CA PHE A 207 26.85 12.50 -14.31
C PHE A 207 28.17 11.99 -13.72
N GLY A 208 28.38 10.67 -13.78
CA GLY A 208 29.58 10.01 -13.28
C GLY A 208 29.56 9.65 -11.80
N THR A 209 28.47 9.93 -11.08
CA THR A 209 28.32 9.58 -9.66
C THR A 209 28.02 8.09 -9.52
N SER A 210 28.75 7.40 -8.67
CA SER A 210 28.65 5.95 -8.50
C SER A 210 27.82 5.55 -7.26
N VAL A 211 27.39 4.25 -7.23
CA VAL A 211 26.78 3.63 -6.06
C VAL A 211 27.69 3.77 -4.83
N SER A 212 29.01 3.55 -4.98
CA SER A 212 29.98 3.67 -3.89
C SER A 212 30.10 5.11 -3.34
N ASP A 213 29.95 6.11 -4.19
CA ASP A 213 29.99 7.52 -3.74
C ASP A 213 28.83 7.84 -2.80
N TYR A 214 27.63 7.32 -3.11
CA TYR A 214 26.46 7.51 -2.25
C TYR A 214 26.55 6.68 -0.97
N LEU A 215 27.00 5.41 -1.06
CA LEU A 215 27.27 4.59 0.11
C LEU A 215 28.19 5.33 1.10
N LYS A 216 29.33 5.86 0.62
CA LYS A 216 30.30 6.57 1.45
C LYS A 216 29.74 7.89 1.99
N LYS A 217 29.12 8.69 1.12
CA LYS A 217 28.64 10.04 1.49
C LYS A 217 27.53 10.01 2.55
N PHE A 218 26.68 9.00 2.52
CA PHE A 218 25.50 8.91 3.37
C PHE A 218 25.62 7.85 4.47
N SER A 219 26.84 7.39 4.78
CA SER A 219 27.06 6.33 5.78
C SER A 219 26.87 6.76 7.24
N SER A 220 26.84 8.06 7.53
CA SER A 220 26.94 8.61 8.89
C SER A 220 25.60 8.92 9.57
N TYR A 221 24.46 8.56 8.94
CA TYR A 221 23.13 8.81 9.51
C TYR A 221 22.61 7.57 10.23
N GLU A 222 22.10 7.77 11.44
CA GLU A 222 21.48 6.70 12.23
C GLU A 222 20.00 6.58 11.83
N LEU A 223 19.70 5.64 10.94
CA LEU A 223 18.36 5.35 10.43
C LEU A 223 17.95 3.92 10.81
N ASP A 224 17.60 3.73 12.07
CA ASP A 224 17.15 2.41 12.58
C ASP A 224 15.67 2.15 12.41
#